data_e8221404a48cdb4d6b0b099c5eeb85a7
#
_entry.id   e8221404a48cdb4d6b0b099c5eeb85a7
#
_cell.length_a   1.000
_cell.length_b   1.000
_cell.length_c   1.000
_cell.angle_alpha   90.00
_cell.angle_beta   90.00
_cell.angle_gamma   90.00
#
_symmetry.space_group_name_H-M   'P 1'
#
loop_
_entity.id
_entity.type
_entity.pdbx_description
1 polymer ?
#
loop_
_entity_poly.entity_id
_entity_poly.type
_entity_poly.pdbx_seq_one_letter_code
_entity_poly.pdbx_strand_id
1 'polypeptide(L)'
;PVIGQWKDAPERTIDLATGPSFYNEQLRKSETPFAMRLTPQTRHAIERASYFGAYKGVTDLLTKYLWPELAFHLTRLAATLRMTPNMVTAIGAILCVVATVLFWRGDYWAGVACGFVFMVLDTVDGKLARCTITSSKWGNVFDHGIDLVHPPFWWVAWAVGLNAWGLALTPSTFALVMVAIFAGYVFQRLIEGTFLKTVQMDMHVWRPFDSWFRLITARRNPNMVILVASLVLGRPDLGIIAVAWWTVISLAVHLVQLVQMMKARRRGEEIRSWLVEAA
;
A
#
# COMPACT_ATOMS: atom_id res chain seq x y z
N PRO A 1 0.66 35.55 3.40
CA PRO A 1 1.02 36.84 3.96
C PRO A 1 2.40 36.87 4.57
N VAL A 2 3.08 35.74 4.72
CA VAL A 2 4.39 35.67 5.39
C VAL A 2 5.55 35.97 4.43
N ILE A 3 5.42 35.67 3.16
CA ILE A 3 6.53 35.83 2.19
C ILE A 3 6.89 37.32 1.94
N GLY A 4 5.97 38.26 2.18
CA GLY A 4 6.22 39.70 2.01
C GLY A 4 6.96 40.40 3.15
N GLN A 5 7.14 39.75 4.29
CA GLN A 5 7.77 40.34 5.48
C GLN A 5 9.23 39.91 5.69
N TRP A 6 9.79 39.11 4.80
CA TRP A 6 11.14 38.56 4.93
C TRP A 6 12.23 39.39 4.25
N LYS A 7 11.97 40.67 3.99
CA LYS A 7 12.95 41.55 3.36
C LYS A 7 14.23 41.77 4.15
N ASP A 8 14.20 41.50 5.46
CA ASP A 8 15.34 41.73 6.38
C ASP A 8 15.89 40.43 7.00
N ALA A 9 15.45 39.25 6.54
CA ALA A 9 16.07 38.01 6.99
C ALA A 9 17.43 37.84 6.31
N PRO A 10 18.51 37.46 7.08
CA PRO A 10 19.79 37.18 6.46
C PRO A 10 19.59 36.15 5.35
N GLU A 11 20.07 36.45 4.14
CA GLU A 11 20.00 35.59 2.96
C GLU A 11 20.67 34.24 3.26
N ARG A 12 19.94 33.32 3.86
CA ARG A 12 20.26 31.91 3.81
C ARG A 12 19.65 31.35 2.52
N THR A 13 20.36 31.57 1.43
CA THR A 13 20.10 30.86 0.19
C THR A 13 20.49 29.39 0.41
N ILE A 14 19.50 28.52 0.48
CA ILE A 14 19.75 27.08 0.37
C ILE A 14 19.79 26.77 -1.11
N ASP A 15 20.95 26.46 -1.65
CA ASP A 15 21.08 25.93 -3.00
C ASP A 15 20.44 24.53 -3.02
N LEU A 16 19.31 24.41 -3.68
CA LEU A 16 18.58 23.15 -3.78
C LEU A 16 19.32 22.11 -4.65
N ALA A 17 20.27 22.55 -5.48
CA ALA A 17 21.09 21.64 -6.29
C ALA A 17 22.23 20.99 -5.49
N THR A 18 22.69 21.66 -4.41
CA THR A 18 23.76 21.18 -3.54
C THR A 18 23.27 20.91 -2.09
N GLY A 19 21.96 21.06 -1.88
CA GLY A 19 21.32 20.93 -0.57
C GLY A 19 21.17 19.47 -0.10
N PRO A 20 20.64 19.26 1.12
CA PRO A 20 20.41 17.92 1.66
C PRO A 20 19.45 17.13 0.77
N SER A 21 19.66 15.81 0.68
CA SER A 21 18.74 14.90 0.01
C SER A 21 17.31 15.11 0.51
N PHE A 22 16.37 15.34 -0.40
CA PHE A 22 14.94 15.46 -0.11
C PHE A 22 14.25 14.09 0.01
N TYR A 23 15.02 13.04 0.28
CA TYR A 23 14.48 11.71 0.48
C TYR A 23 13.65 11.64 1.76
N ASN A 24 12.38 11.24 1.58
CA ASN A 24 11.45 11.03 2.67
C ASN A 24 11.28 9.51 2.90
N GLU A 25 11.83 9.01 4.00
CA GLU A 25 11.78 7.58 4.37
C GLU A 25 10.35 7.06 4.53
N GLN A 26 9.47 7.84 5.14
CA GLN A 26 8.08 7.44 5.36
C GLN A 26 7.29 7.34 4.05
N LEU A 27 7.59 8.21 3.09
CA LEU A 27 6.96 8.23 1.77
C LEU A 27 7.75 7.43 0.73
N ARG A 28 8.97 7.00 1.05
CA ARG A 28 9.82 6.19 0.16
C ARG A 28 9.97 6.82 -1.20
N LYS A 29 10.33 8.08 -1.22
CA LYS A 29 10.59 8.88 -2.43
C LYS A 29 11.41 10.12 -2.11
N SER A 30 12.05 10.67 -3.14
CA SER A 30 12.58 12.02 -3.11
C SER A 30 11.50 13.01 -3.55
N GLU A 31 11.41 14.15 -2.88
CA GLU A 31 10.46 15.21 -3.18
C GLU A 31 11.17 16.53 -3.38
N THR A 32 10.80 17.25 -4.42
CA THR A 32 11.21 18.64 -4.59
C THR A 32 10.25 19.54 -3.80
N PRO A 33 10.73 20.32 -2.83
CA PRO A 33 9.89 21.30 -2.15
C PRO A 33 9.27 22.26 -3.14
N PHE A 34 8.04 22.67 -2.91
CA PHE A 34 7.40 23.69 -3.72
C PHE A 34 6.88 24.84 -2.86
N ALA A 35 6.91 26.05 -3.41
CA ALA A 35 6.29 27.23 -2.84
C ALA A 35 5.45 27.92 -3.92
N MET A 36 4.14 28.05 -3.67
CA MET A 36 3.22 28.70 -4.59
C MET A 36 2.36 29.70 -3.83
N ARG A 37 2.12 30.88 -4.45
CA ARG A 37 1.16 31.86 -3.87
C ARG A 37 -0.25 31.30 -3.96
N LEU A 38 -0.98 31.30 -2.84
CA LEU A 38 -2.37 30.87 -2.83
C LEU A 38 -3.28 31.95 -3.42
N THR A 39 -3.87 31.61 -4.54
CA THR A 39 -4.91 32.42 -5.23
C THR A 39 -6.03 31.49 -5.69
N PRO A 40 -7.22 32.00 -6.05
CA PRO A 40 -8.27 31.14 -6.63
C PRO A 40 -7.79 30.32 -7.84
N GLN A 41 -6.92 30.88 -8.66
CA GLN A 41 -6.38 30.24 -9.86
C GLN A 41 -5.35 29.14 -9.54
N THR A 42 -4.54 29.33 -8.50
CA THR A 42 -3.48 28.36 -8.10
C THR A 42 -3.97 27.33 -7.09
N ARG A 43 -5.15 27.50 -6.52
CA ARG A 43 -5.70 26.61 -5.48
C ARG A 43 -5.66 25.13 -5.89
N HIS A 44 -6.18 24.79 -7.07
CA HIS A 44 -6.21 23.40 -7.55
C HIS A 44 -4.81 22.82 -7.74
N ALA A 45 -3.87 23.61 -8.26
CA ALA A 45 -2.48 23.18 -8.41
C ALA A 45 -1.82 22.89 -7.05
N ILE A 46 -2.08 23.74 -6.04
CA ILE A 46 -1.58 23.54 -4.67
C ILE A 46 -2.20 22.31 -4.02
N GLU A 47 -3.54 22.13 -4.11
CA GLU A 47 -4.22 20.94 -3.60
C GLU A 47 -3.63 19.66 -4.22
N ARG A 48 -3.40 19.68 -5.53
CA ARG A 48 -2.81 18.56 -6.28
C ARG A 48 -1.37 18.30 -5.88
N ALA A 49 -0.53 19.33 -5.80
CA ALA A 49 0.87 19.22 -5.37
C ALA A 49 0.96 18.65 -3.94
N SER A 50 0.14 19.15 -3.01
CA SER A 50 0.08 18.66 -1.63
C SER A 50 -0.35 17.19 -1.54
N TYR A 51 -1.36 16.79 -2.33
CA TYR A 51 -1.84 15.41 -2.35
C TYR A 51 -0.79 14.44 -2.93
N PHE A 52 -0.23 14.76 -4.11
CA PHE A 52 0.78 13.92 -4.74
C PHE A 52 2.11 13.97 -3.98
N GLY A 53 2.40 15.09 -3.33
CA GLY A 53 3.48 15.20 -2.36
C GLY A 53 3.35 14.20 -1.21
N ALA A 54 2.17 13.99 -0.68
CA ALA A 54 1.89 13.00 0.36
C ALA A 54 1.80 11.54 -0.16
N TYR A 55 1.99 11.27 -1.45
CA TYR A 55 1.88 9.92 -2.03
C TYR A 55 3.17 9.11 -1.83
N LYS A 56 3.05 7.82 -1.47
CA LYS A 56 4.21 6.93 -1.34
C LYS A 56 4.80 6.60 -2.72
N GLY A 57 6.12 6.73 -2.88
CA GLY A 57 6.82 6.43 -4.14
C GLY A 57 6.89 4.93 -4.42
N VAL A 58 7.17 4.12 -3.39
CA VAL A 58 7.23 2.65 -3.49
C VAL A 58 5.99 2.04 -2.83
N THR A 59 5.10 1.50 -3.66
CA THR A 59 3.83 0.89 -3.27
C THR A 59 3.43 -0.19 -4.29
N ASP A 60 2.23 -0.77 -4.17
CA ASP A 60 1.73 -1.76 -5.14
C ASP A 60 1.20 -1.12 -6.44
N LEU A 61 1.03 -1.99 -7.45
CA LEU A 61 0.62 -1.61 -8.81
C LEU A 61 -0.68 -0.81 -8.85
N LEU A 62 -1.70 -1.25 -8.12
CA LEU A 62 -3.03 -0.62 -8.15
C LEU A 62 -2.98 0.76 -7.48
N THR A 63 -2.36 0.83 -6.31
CA THR A 63 -2.18 2.09 -5.59
C THR A 63 -1.35 3.09 -6.40
N LYS A 64 -0.36 2.63 -7.17
CA LYS A 64 0.53 3.51 -7.92
C LYS A 64 -0.08 4.02 -9.22
N TYR A 65 -0.85 3.19 -9.93
CA TYR A 65 -1.25 3.49 -11.30
C TYR A 65 -2.75 3.53 -11.55
N LEU A 66 -3.57 2.77 -10.78
CA LEU A 66 -4.99 2.64 -11.10
C LEU A 66 -5.84 3.77 -10.50
N TRP A 67 -5.66 4.08 -9.22
CA TRP A 67 -6.56 5.01 -8.53
C TRP A 67 -5.98 6.29 -7.93
N PRO A 68 -4.78 6.77 -8.26
CA PRO A 68 -4.28 8.02 -7.68
C PRO A 68 -5.23 9.20 -7.89
N GLU A 69 -5.77 9.33 -9.10
CA GLU A 69 -6.70 10.42 -9.44
C GLU A 69 -8.05 10.26 -8.73
N LEU A 70 -8.62 9.04 -8.72
CA LEU A 70 -9.86 8.76 -8.00
C LEU A 70 -9.71 9.07 -6.50
N ALA A 71 -8.62 8.60 -5.90
CA ALA A 71 -8.34 8.87 -4.50
C ALA A 71 -8.06 10.36 -4.22
N PHE A 72 -7.49 11.12 -5.19
CA PHE A 72 -7.37 12.57 -5.08
C PHE A 72 -8.74 13.24 -4.95
N HIS A 73 -9.66 12.92 -5.85
CA HIS A 73 -11.01 13.51 -5.82
C HIS A 73 -11.79 13.12 -4.56
N LEU A 74 -11.68 11.86 -4.12
CA LEU A 74 -12.31 11.39 -2.88
C LEU A 74 -11.69 12.02 -1.63
N THR A 75 -10.37 12.20 -1.58
CA THR A 75 -9.71 12.92 -0.47
C THR A 75 -10.15 14.37 -0.40
N ARG A 76 -10.26 15.04 -1.56
CA ARG A 76 -10.79 16.42 -1.65
C ARG A 76 -12.23 16.50 -1.18
N LEU A 77 -13.09 15.56 -1.59
CA LEU A 77 -14.48 15.46 -1.16
C LEU A 77 -14.57 15.24 0.35
N ALA A 78 -13.82 14.27 0.90
CA ALA A 78 -13.79 13.99 2.33
C ALA A 78 -13.34 15.22 3.14
N ALA A 79 -12.31 15.95 2.68
CA ALA A 79 -11.86 17.18 3.30
C ALA A 79 -12.95 18.28 3.26
N THR A 80 -13.66 18.42 2.13
CA THR A 80 -14.76 19.38 1.97
C THR A 80 -15.93 19.07 2.91
N LEU A 81 -16.25 17.78 3.07
CA LEU A 81 -17.27 17.27 4.00
C LEU A 81 -16.81 17.27 5.45
N ARG A 82 -15.59 17.72 5.74
CA ARG A 82 -14.98 17.72 7.08
C ARG A 82 -14.92 16.32 7.73
N MET A 83 -14.82 15.28 6.92
CA MET A 83 -14.64 13.92 7.43
C MET A 83 -13.28 13.78 8.09
N THR A 84 -13.24 13.01 9.18
CA THR A 84 -11.96 12.61 9.79
C THR A 84 -11.37 11.39 9.07
N PRO A 85 -10.05 11.19 9.08
CA PRO A 85 -9.45 9.97 8.55
C PRO A 85 -10.09 8.71 9.13
N ASN A 86 -10.34 8.67 10.45
CA ASN A 86 -10.96 7.52 11.12
C ASN A 86 -12.39 7.23 10.64
N MET A 87 -13.16 8.23 10.22
CA MET A 87 -14.47 8.01 9.60
C MET A 87 -14.32 7.30 8.25
N VAL A 88 -13.35 7.70 7.45
CA VAL A 88 -13.07 7.07 6.15
C VAL A 88 -12.60 5.63 6.36
N THR A 89 -11.67 5.39 7.30
CA THR A 89 -11.23 4.05 7.69
C THR A 89 -12.40 3.18 8.18
N ALA A 90 -13.31 3.73 9.00
CA ALA A 90 -14.48 2.99 9.50
C ALA A 90 -15.44 2.58 8.36
N ILE A 91 -15.70 3.47 7.41
CA ILE A 91 -16.50 3.14 6.21
C ILE A 91 -15.80 2.03 5.41
N GLY A 92 -14.49 2.15 5.22
CA GLY A 92 -13.68 1.12 4.59
C GLY A 92 -13.77 -0.22 5.30
N ALA A 93 -13.67 -0.23 6.63
CA ALA A 93 -13.78 -1.44 7.45
C ALA A 93 -15.15 -2.14 7.30
N ILE A 94 -16.23 -1.37 7.27
CA ILE A 94 -17.58 -1.93 7.01
C ILE A 94 -17.62 -2.59 5.63
N LEU A 95 -17.11 -1.93 4.59
CA LEU A 95 -17.07 -2.49 3.24
C LEU A 95 -16.16 -3.73 3.16
N CYS A 96 -15.08 -3.76 3.93
CA CYS A 96 -14.20 -4.93 4.05
C CYS A 96 -14.95 -6.14 4.63
N VAL A 97 -15.74 -5.94 5.68
CA VAL A 97 -16.58 -7.00 6.27
C VAL A 97 -17.66 -7.45 5.29
N VAL A 98 -18.35 -6.51 4.64
CA VAL A 98 -19.36 -6.82 3.61
C VAL A 98 -18.74 -7.63 2.47
N ALA A 99 -17.57 -7.23 1.97
CA ALA A 99 -16.84 -7.98 0.94
C ALA A 99 -16.50 -9.41 1.40
N THR A 100 -16.08 -9.58 2.67
CA THR A 100 -15.81 -10.91 3.25
C THR A 100 -17.06 -11.80 3.22
N VAL A 101 -18.21 -11.27 3.63
CA VAL A 101 -19.48 -12.01 3.61
C VAL A 101 -19.89 -12.37 2.18
N LEU A 102 -19.75 -11.44 1.25
CA LEU A 102 -20.07 -11.66 -0.17
C LEU A 102 -19.15 -12.73 -0.78
N PHE A 103 -17.84 -12.67 -0.51
CA PHE A 103 -16.91 -13.73 -0.94
C PHE A 103 -17.27 -15.08 -0.37
N TRP A 104 -17.62 -15.14 0.91
CA TRP A 104 -18.06 -16.39 1.58
C TRP A 104 -19.29 -17.01 0.92
N ARG A 105 -20.22 -16.17 0.46
CA ARG A 105 -21.43 -16.60 -0.25
C ARG A 105 -21.21 -16.97 -1.71
N GLY A 106 -20.05 -16.64 -2.29
CA GLY A 106 -19.76 -16.78 -3.71
C GLY A 106 -20.30 -15.63 -4.57
N ASP A 107 -20.79 -14.56 -3.96
CA ASP A 107 -21.22 -13.33 -4.64
C ASP A 107 -19.99 -12.49 -5.04
N TYR A 108 -19.07 -13.09 -5.78
CA TYR A 108 -17.71 -12.54 -5.99
C TYR A 108 -17.69 -11.15 -6.63
N TRP A 109 -18.52 -10.89 -7.64
CA TRP A 109 -18.52 -9.58 -8.30
C TRP A 109 -18.94 -8.45 -7.36
N ALA A 110 -19.98 -8.68 -6.55
CA ALA A 110 -20.39 -7.72 -5.53
C ALA A 110 -19.31 -7.57 -4.44
N GLY A 111 -18.69 -8.66 -4.03
CA GLY A 111 -17.57 -8.67 -3.10
C GLY A 111 -16.36 -7.90 -3.63
N VAL A 112 -16.01 -8.09 -4.90
CA VAL A 112 -14.94 -7.33 -5.57
C VAL A 112 -15.26 -5.84 -5.62
N ALA A 113 -16.51 -5.46 -5.91
CA ALA A 113 -16.91 -4.05 -5.93
C ALA A 113 -16.77 -3.39 -4.54
N CYS A 114 -17.25 -4.04 -3.48
CA CYS A 114 -17.07 -3.56 -2.11
C CYS A 114 -15.59 -3.53 -1.71
N GLY A 115 -14.83 -4.56 -2.05
CA GLY A 115 -13.40 -4.65 -1.79
C GLY A 115 -12.60 -3.58 -2.53
N PHE A 116 -12.96 -3.27 -3.78
CA PHE A 116 -12.35 -2.19 -4.54
C PHE A 116 -12.56 -0.83 -3.87
N VAL A 117 -13.79 -0.52 -3.47
CA VAL A 117 -14.07 0.74 -2.76
C VAL A 117 -13.29 0.80 -1.44
N PHE A 118 -13.25 -0.28 -0.67
CA PHE A 118 -12.43 -0.37 0.53
C PHE A 118 -10.95 -0.07 0.25
N MET A 119 -10.34 -0.70 -0.77
CA MET A 119 -8.94 -0.50 -1.13
C MET A 119 -8.63 0.95 -1.54
N VAL A 120 -9.57 1.63 -2.20
CA VAL A 120 -9.45 3.05 -2.53
C VAL A 120 -9.55 3.92 -1.28
N LEU A 121 -10.52 3.66 -0.39
CA LEU A 121 -10.72 4.41 0.86
C LEU A 121 -9.53 4.29 1.80
N ASP A 122 -8.87 3.15 1.86
CA ASP A 122 -7.61 2.91 2.55
C ASP A 122 -6.46 3.83 2.06
N THR A 123 -6.47 4.16 0.77
CA THR A 123 -5.57 5.20 0.24
C THR A 123 -6.02 6.60 0.65
N VAL A 124 -7.33 6.86 0.67
CA VAL A 124 -7.91 8.19 0.96
C VAL A 124 -7.67 8.61 2.40
N ASP A 125 -7.86 7.72 3.39
CA ASP A 125 -7.74 8.07 4.81
C ASP A 125 -6.32 8.49 5.18
N GLY A 126 -5.30 7.75 4.72
CA GLY A 126 -3.90 8.10 4.91
C GLY A 126 -3.50 9.39 4.19
N LYS A 127 -4.11 9.72 3.01
CA LYS A 127 -3.89 10.99 2.34
C LYS A 127 -4.60 12.13 3.08
N LEU A 128 -5.85 11.93 3.47
CA LEU A 128 -6.61 12.90 4.24
C LEU A 128 -5.85 13.27 5.51
N ALA A 129 -5.36 12.26 6.26
CA ALA A 129 -4.59 12.49 7.49
C ALA A 129 -3.34 13.37 7.27
N ARG A 130 -2.61 13.12 6.18
CA ARG A 130 -1.39 13.88 5.86
C ARG A 130 -1.68 15.27 5.30
N CYS A 131 -2.63 15.39 4.37
CA CYS A 131 -2.97 16.67 3.75
C CYS A 131 -3.65 17.65 4.71
N THR A 132 -4.40 17.13 5.71
CA THR A 132 -5.08 17.97 6.73
C THR A 132 -4.31 18.06 8.05
N ILE A 133 -3.15 17.39 8.15
CA ILE A 133 -2.30 17.37 9.36
C ILE A 133 -3.10 16.85 10.59
N THR A 134 -3.96 15.86 10.35
CA THR A 134 -4.82 15.25 11.38
C THR A 134 -4.41 13.82 11.73
N SER A 135 -3.17 13.43 11.41
CA SER A 135 -2.63 12.11 11.75
C SER A 135 -2.66 11.86 13.25
N SER A 136 -3.14 10.69 13.67
CA SER A 136 -3.17 10.29 15.07
C SER A 136 -2.56 8.89 15.26
N LYS A 137 -2.00 8.63 16.45
CA LYS A 137 -1.47 7.30 16.79
C LYS A 137 -2.54 6.21 16.70
N TRP A 138 -3.75 6.50 17.20
CA TRP A 138 -4.88 5.57 17.14
C TRP A 138 -5.36 5.32 15.73
N GLY A 139 -5.46 6.36 14.89
CA GLY A 139 -5.81 6.22 13.48
C GLY A 139 -4.82 5.32 12.74
N ASN A 140 -3.53 5.49 13.01
CA ASN A 140 -2.49 4.64 12.42
C ASN A 140 -2.60 3.18 12.89
N VAL A 141 -2.89 2.92 14.16
CA VAL A 141 -3.10 1.56 14.69
C VAL A 141 -4.35 0.94 14.08
N PHE A 142 -5.44 1.71 13.95
CA PHE A 142 -6.70 1.24 13.40
C PHE A 142 -6.57 0.86 11.92
N ASP A 143 -6.01 1.75 11.10
CA ASP A 143 -5.74 1.54 9.69
C ASP A 143 -4.81 0.32 9.46
N HIS A 144 -3.63 0.32 10.06
CA HIS A 144 -2.68 -0.79 9.93
C HIS A 144 -3.21 -2.11 10.51
N GLY A 145 -4.03 -2.04 11.56
CA GLY A 145 -4.67 -3.21 12.16
C GLY A 145 -5.62 -3.91 11.19
N ILE A 146 -6.48 -3.13 10.51
CA ILE A 146 -7.37 -3.67 9.48
C ILE A 146 -6.54 -4.28 8.36
N ASP A 147 -5.54 -3.56 7.85
CA ASP A 147 -4.70 -4.00 6.74
C ASP A 147 -3.92 -5.29 7.03
N LEU A 148 -3.52 -5.47 8.27
CA LEU A 148 -2.79 -6.67 8.68
C LEU A 148 -3.73 -7.87 8.90
N VAL A 149 -4.93 -7.64 9.41
CA VAL A 149 -5.80 -8.72 9.88
C VAL A 149 -6.70 -9.27 8.78
N HIS A 150 -7.32 -8.41 7.95
CA HIS A 150 -8.39 -8.86 7.04
C HIS A 150 -7.94 -9.76 5.87
N PRO A 151 -6.74 -9.64 5.24
CA PRO A 151 -6.46 -10.36 4.01
C PRO A 151 -6.61 -11.88 4.12
N PRO A 152 -6.14 -12.56 5.18
CA PRO A 152 -6.36 -13.99 5.35
C PRO A 152 -7.85 -14.38 5.34
N PHE A 153 -8.72 -13.56 5.95
CA PHE A 153 -10.15 -13.84 5.98
C PHE A 153 -10.79 -13.75 4.58
N TRP A 154 -10.33 -12.83 3.76
CA TRP A 154 -10.80 -12.73 2.38
C TRP A 154 -10.45 -13.97 1.56
N TRP A 155 -9.25 -14.51 1.75
CA TRP A 155 -8.83 -15.71 1.01
C TRP A 155 -9.58 -16.96 1.45
N VAL A 156 -9.84 -17.10 2.74
CA VAL A 156 -10.72 -18.18 3.25
C VAL A 156 -12.13 -18.03 2.71
N ALA A 157 -12.71 -16.82 2.81
CA ALA A 157 -14.05 -16.54 2.33
C ALA A 157 -14.19 -16.82 0.83
N TRP A 158 -13.20 -16.43 0.03
CA TRP A 158 -13.15 -16.75 -1.39
C TRP A 158 -13.15 -18.25 -1.63
N ALA A 159 -12.27 -18.99 -0.97
CA ALA A 159 -12.16 -20.44 -1.17
C ALA A 159 -13.44 -21.20 -0.72
N VAL A 160 -14.11 -20.75 0.33
CA VAL A 160 -15.39 -21.31 0.79
C VAL A 160 -16.51 -20.99 -0.21
N GLY A 161 -16.55 -19.77 -0.74
CA GLY A 161 -17.56 -19.33 -1.71
C GLY A 161 -17.56 -20.09 -3.03
N LEU A 162 -16.46 -20.81 -3.36
CA LEU A 162 -16.39 -21.68 -4.54
C LEU A 162 -17.46 -22.75 -4.58
N ASN A 163 -18.01 -23.14 -3.39
CA ASN A 163 -19.12 -24.07 -3.33
C ASN A 163 -20.35 -23.58 -4.10
N ALA A 164 -20.64 -22.27 -4.05
CA ALA A 164 -21.77 -21.69 -4.76
C ALA A 164 -21.60 -21.72 -6.30
N TRP A 165 -20.37 -21.88 -6.76
CA TRP A 165 -20.03 -21.98 -8.19
C TRP A 165 -19.87 -23.42 -8.66
N GLY A 166 -20.07 -24.42 -7.79
CA GLY A 166 -19.81 -25.83 -8.10
C GLY A 166 -18.32 -26.14 -8.35
N LEU A 167 -17.42 -25.26 -7.91
CA LEU A 167 -15.96 -25.34 -8.10
C LEU A 167 -15.21 -25.54 -6.78
N ALA A 168 -15.87 -26.17 -5.80
CA ALA A 168 -15.28 -26.45 -4.50
C ALA A 168 -13.94 -27.17 -4.62
N LEU A 169 -12.95 -26.72 -3.88
CA LEU A 169 -11.68 -27.42 -3.76
C LEU A 169 -11.87 -28.71 -2.96
N THR A 170 -11.10 -29.75 -3.28
CA THR A 170 -11.03 -30.92 -2.40
C THR A 170 -10.50 -30.54 -1.04
N PRO A 171 -10.84 -31.25 0.05
CA PRO A 171 -10.35 -30.90 1.40
C PRO A 171 -8.81 -30.80 1.49
N SER A 172 -8.10 -31.68 0.79
CA SER A 172 -6.63 -31.66 0.73
C SER A 172 -6.10 -30.44 -0.01
N THR A 173 -6.68 -30.09 -1.17
CA THR A 173 -6.30 -28.90 -1.93
C THR A 173 -6.61 -27.63 -1.17
N PHE A 174 -7.79 -27.55 -0.53
CA PHE A 174 -8.16 -26.42 0.32
C PHE A 174 -7.16 -26.22 1.45
N ALA A 175 -6.83 -27.30 2.19
CA ALA A 175 -5.86 -27.23 3.27
C ALA A 175 -4.48 -26.77 2.78
N LEU A 176 -3.98 -27.33 1.67
CA LEU A 176 -2.69 -26.94 1.09
C LEU A 176 -2.66 -25.47 0.65
N VAL A 177 -3.70 -25.00 -0.03
CA VAL A 177 -3.83 -23.61 -0.48
C VAL A 177 -3.85 -22.66 0.72
N MET A 178 -4.65 -22.98 1.75
CA MET A 178 -4.72 -22.15 2.95
C MET A 178 -3.39 -22.13 3.72
N VAL A 179 -2.75 -23.28 3.92
CA VAL A 179 -1.43 -23.33 4.55
C VAL A 179 -0.40 -22.50 3.77
N ALA A 180 -0.35 -22.62 2.45
CA ALA A 180 0.56 -21.84 1.61
C ALA A 180 0.33 -20.34 1.76
N ILE A 181 -0.93 -19.89 1.72
CA ILE A 181 -1.30 -18.49 1.84
C ILE A 181 -1.00 -17.95 3.25
N PHE A 182 -1.46 -18.64 4.30
CA PHE A 182 -1.28 -18.17 5.68
C PHE A 182 0.18 -18.17 6.11
N ALA A 183 0.87 -19.30 5.91
CA ALA A 183 2.29 -19.40 6.24
C ALA A 183 3.11 -18.39 5.42
N GLY A 184 2.87 -18.31 4.11
CA GLY A 184 3.55 -17.36 3.25
C GLY A 184 3.28 -15.91 3.67
N TYR A 185 2.04 -15.57 4.03
CA TYR A 185 1.70 -14.25 4.53
C TYR A 185 2.44 -13.91 5.82
N VAL A 186 2.40 -14.79 6.82
CA VAL A 186 3.06 -14.59 8.12
C VAL A 186 4.57 -14.46 7.95
N PHE A 187 5.20 -15.40 7.23
CA PHE A 187 6.65 -15.36 7.05
C PHE A 187 7.12 -14.14 6.27
N GLN A 188 6.38 -13.68 5.27
CA GLN A 188 6.71 -12.42 4.58
C GLN A 188 6.69 -11.24 5.54
N ARG A 189 5.67 -11.13 6.44
CA ARG A 189 5.63 -10.06 7.46
C ARG A 189 6.80 -10.15 8.44
N LEU A 190 7.17 -11.35 8.87
CA LEU A 190 8.32 -11.56 9.74
C LEU A 190 9.64 -11.18 9.06
N ILE A 191 9.82 -11.51 7.79
CA ILE A 191 11.01 -11.12 7.02
C ILE A 191 11.10 -9.61 6.87
N GLU A 192 10.01 -8.95 6.49
CA GLU A 192 9.96 -7.48 6.38
C GLU A 192 10.27 -6.79 7.73
N GLY A 193 9.66 -7.28 8.81
CA GLY A 193 9.93 -6.78 10.16
C GLY A 193 11.38 -7.02 10.60
N THR A 194 11.95 -8.18 10.28
CA THR A 194 13.36 -8.49 10.57
C THR A 194 14.29 -7.57 9.80
N PHE A 195 14.02 -7.34 8.51
CA PHE A 195 14.81 -6.45 7.68
C PHE A 195 14.75 -5.02 8.24
N LEU A 196 13.56 -4.50 8.50
CA LEU A 196 13.36 -3.16 9.07
C LEU A 196 14.09 -3.01 10.42
N LYS A 197 13.97 -3.99 11.31
CA LYS A 197 14.64 -3.95 12.63
C LYS A 197 16.15 -4.01 12.51
N THR A 198 16.68 -4.70 11.50
CA THR A 198 18.12 -4.95 11.35
C THR A 198 18.86 -3.79 10.71
N VAL A 199 18.26 -3.14 9.71
CA VAL A 199 18.90 -2.07 8.92
C VAL A 199 18.17 -0.73 8.97
N GLN A 200 17.10 -0.64 9.79
CA GLN A 200 16.29 0.58 9.99
C GLN A 200 15.73 1.17 8.69
N MET A 201 15.48 0.32 7.70
CA MET A 201 14.99 0.69 6.38
C MET A 201 13.99 -0.34 5.87
N ASP A 202 12.98 0.10 5.10
CA ASP A 202 12.06 -0.81 4.43
C ASP A 202 12.81 -1.62 3.34
N MET A 203 12.62 -2.94 3.31
CA MET A 203 13.31 -3.81 2.37
C MET A 203 13.00 -3.49 0.91
N HIS A 204 11.83 -2.93 0.63
CA HIS A 204 11.39 -2.61 -0.72
C HIS A 204 12.06 -1.37 -1.34
N VAL A 205 12.86 -0.63 -0.57
CA VAL A 205 13.63 0.52 -1.06
C VAL A 205 15.14 0.27 -1.09
N TRP A 206 15.57 -0.95 -0.81
CA TRP A 206 17.00 -1.27 -0.81
C TRP A 206 17.60 -1.16 -2.21
N ARG A 207 17.01 -1.83 -3.20
CA ARG A 207 17.50 -1.84 -4.59
C ARG A 207 16.35 -1.55 -5.57
N PRO A 208 16.65 -1.14 -6.82
CA PRO A 208 15.62 -0.93 -7.85
C PRO A 208 14.71 -2.16 -8.06
N PHE A 209 15.27 -3.37 -8.07
CA PHE A 209 14.52 -4.61 -8.17
C PHE A 209 13.50 -4.77 -7.03
N ASP A 210 13.90 -4.44 -5.79
CA ASP A 210 13.04 -4.60 -4.61
C ASP A 210 11.82 -3.66 -4.69
N SER A 211 12.05 -2.43 -5.20
CA SER A 211 10.98 -1.47 -5.45
C SER A 211 10.06 -1.91 -6.60
N TRP A 212 10.61 -2.48 -7.66
CA TRP A 212 9.82 -3.05 -8.76
C TRP A 212 9.01 -4.25 -8.29
N PHE A 213 9.61 -5.19 -7.58
CA PHE A 213 8.93 -6.37 -7.06
C PHE A 213 7.80 -6.01 -6.08
N ARG A 214 7.94 -4.89 -5.34
CA ARG A 214 6.89 -4.38 -4.46
C ARG A 214 5.58 -4.07 -5.19
N LEU A 215 5.63 -3.75 -6.48
CA LEU A 215 4.42 -3.51 -7.28
C LEU A 215 3.51 -4.74 -7.31
N ILE A 216 4.10 -5.92 -7.37
CA ILE A 216 3.41 -7.20 -7.61
C ILE A 216 3.52 -8.20 -6.46
N THR A 217 4.26 -7.89 -5.39
CA THR A 217 4.38 -8.76 -4.21
C THR A 217 3.01 -9.29 -3.77
N ALA A 218 2.94 -10.55 -3.34
CA ALA A 218 1.71 -11.21 -2.88
C ALA A 218 1.15 -10.52 -1.64
N ARG A 219 0.42 -9.45 -1.87
CA ARG A 219 -0.35 -8.69 -0.88
C ARG A 219 -1.78 -8.53 -1.38
N ARG A 220 -2.64 -7.93 -0.54
CA ARG A 220 -4.06 -7.73 -0.84
C ARG A 220 -4.32 -7.29 -2.29
N ASN A 221 -3.76 -6.15 -2.69
CA ASN A 221 -4.07 -5.53 -3.97
C ASN A 221 -3.61 -6.36 -5.18
N PRO A 222 -2.34 -6.83 -5.30
CA PRO A 222 -1.94 -7.72 -6.38
C PRO A 222 -2.69 -9.06 -6.40
N ASN A 223 -2.98 -9.64 -5.23
CA ASN A 223 -3.76 -10.88 -5.16
C ASN A 223 -5.19 -10.69 -5.69
N MET A 224 -5.82 -9.54 -5.42
CA MET A 224 -7.14 -9.22 -5.99
C MET A 224 -7.11 -9.12 -7.52
N VAL A 225 -6.01 -8.68 -8.13
CA VAL A 225 -5.87 -8.69 -9.60
C VAL A 225 -5.94 -10.12 -10.14
N ILE A 226 -5.23 -11.05 -9.49
CA ILE A 226 -5.25 -12.48 -9.87
C ILE A 226 -6.67 -13.04 -9.76
N LEU A 227 -7.37 -12.73 -8.66
CA LEU A 227 -8.72 -13.22 -8.42
C LEU A 227 -9.73 -12.63 -9.39
N VAL A 228 -9.67 -11.33 -9.67
CA VAL A 228 -10.54 -10.69 -10.68
C VAL A 228 -10.29 -11.27 -12.07
N ALA A 229 -9.04 -11.47 -12.46
CA ALA A 229 -8.71 -12.11 -13.72
C ALA A 229 -9.31 -13.53 -13.82
N SER A 230 -9.25 -14.31 -12.74
CA SER A 230 -9.84 -15.65 -12.68
C SER A 230 -11.37 -15.64 -12.77
N LEU A 231 -12.02 -14.61 -12.18
CA LEU A 231 -13.48 -14.43 -12.33
C LEU A 231 -13.87 -14.12 -13.77
N VAL A 232 -13.13 -13.25 -14.46
CA VAL A 232 -13.36 -12.95 -15.88
C VAL A 232 -13.25 -14.21 -16.73
N LEU A 233 -12.36 -15.13 -16.36
CA LEU A 233 -12.19 -16.43 -17.04
C LEU A 233 -13.20 -17.50 -16.57
N GLY A 234 -14.10 -17.18 -15.63
CA GLY A 234 -15.06 -18.13 -15.08
C GLY A 234 -14.43 -19.23 -14.21
N ARG A 235 -13.18 -19.03 -13.75
CA ARG A 235 -12.40 -20.02 -12.98
C ARG A 235 -11.86 -19.43 -11.67
N PRO A 236 -12.75 -19.00 -10.74
CA PRO A 236 -12.35 -18.48 -9.44
C PRO A 236 -11.57 -19.50 -8.58
N ASP A 237 -11.72 -20.79 -8.82
CA ASP A 237 -10.97 -21.88 -8.23
C ASP A 237 -9.48 -21.82 -8.60
N LEU A 238 -9.17 -21.61 -9.87
CA LEU A 238 -7.79 -21.44 -10.31
C LEU A 238 -7.19 -20.14 -9.79
N GLY A 239 -8.01 -19.11 -9.59
CA GLY A 239 -7.58 -17.84 -9.01
C GLY A 239 -6.97 -17.99 -7.61
N ILE A 240 -7.65 -18.68 -6.70
CA ILE A 240 -7.15 -18.85 -5.33
C ILE A 240 -5.93 -19.77 -5.29
N ILE A 241 -5.86 -20.77 -6.17
CA ILE A 241 -4.66 -21.61 -6.33
C ILE A 241 -3.48 -20.76 -6.85
N ALA A 242 -3.72 -19.89 -7.82
CA ALA A 242 -2.70 -18.98 -8.32
C ALA A 242 -2.22 -17.98 -7.26
N VAL A 243 -3.11 -17.49 -6.40
CA VAL A 243 -2.74 -16.67 -5.23
C VAL A 243 -1.83 -17.44 -4.27
N ALA A 244 -2.11 -18.73 -4.01
CA ALA A 244 -1.25 -19.56 -3.17
C ALA A 244 0.15 -19.70 -3.78
N TRP A 245 0.26 -20.03 -5.04
CA TRP A 245 1.54 -20.12 -5.76
C TRP A 245 2.28 -18.78 -5.76
N TRP A 246 1.58 -17.68 -6.03
CA TRP A 246 2.17 -16.35 -6.02
C TRP A 246 2.69 -15.95 -4.63
N THR A 247 1.98 -16.38 -3.59
CA THR A 247 2.41 -16.17 -2.20
C THR A 247 3.70 -16.94 -1.90
N VAL A 248 3.81 -18.19 -2.36
CA VAL A 248 5.04 -18.99 -2.20
C VAL A 248 6.21 -18.39 -2.98
N ILE A 249 5.99 -17.96 -4.22
CA ILE A 249 7.02 -17.29 -5.04
C ILE A 249 7.47 -15.98 -4.36
N SER A 250 6.54 -15.16 -3.88
CA SER A 250 6.86 -13.92 -3.18
C SER A 250 7.65 -14.18 -1.89
N LEU A 251 7.30 -15.23 -1.14
CA LEU A 251 8.06 -15.65 0.03
C LEU A 251 9.49 -16.05 -0.34
N ALA A 252 9.67 -16.84 -1.41
CA ALA A 252 10.99 -17.23 -1.88
C ALA A 252 11.87 -16.02 -2.24
N VAL A 253 11.29 -15.02 -2.93
CA VAL A 253 12.00 -13.77 -3.23
C VAL A 253 12.39 -13.03 -1.95
N HIS A 254 11.47 -12.89 -0.98
CA HIS A 254 11.78 -12.25 0.31
C HIS A 254 12.86 -12.98 1.10
N LEU A 255 12.88 -14.32 1.08
CA LEU A 255 13.94 -15.10 1.70
C LEU A 255 15.31 -14.85 1.04
N VAL A 256 15.35 -14.80 -0.29
CA VAL A 256 16.57 -14.44 -1.03
C VAL A 256 17.06 -13.04 -0.64
N GLN A 257 16.16 -12.06 -0.60
CA GLN A 257 16.47 -10.68 -0.19
C GLN A 257 17.02 -10.64 1.24
N LEU A 258 16.40 -11.37 2.18
CA LEU A 258 16.87 -11.46 3.56
C LEU A 258 18.29 -12.06 3.64
N VAL A 259 18.53 -13.16 2.94
CA VAL A 259 19.86 -13.81 2.90
C VAL A 259 20.91 -12.88 2.29
N GLN A 260 20.57 -12.18 1.22
CA GLN A 260 21.46 -11.20 0.58
C GLN A 260 21.80 -10.05 1.54
N MET A 261 20.82 -9.51 2.25
CA MET A 261 21.02 -8.47 3.26
C MET A 261 21.93 -8.95 4.38
N MET A 262 21.71 -10.17 4.89
CA MET A 262 22.56 -10.75 5.93
C MET A 262 24.01 -10.95 5.46
N LYS A 263 24.22 -11.37 4.20
CA LYS A 263 25.55 -11.51 3.58
C LYS A 263 26.23 -10.14 3.43
N ALA A 264 25.54 -9.14 2.90
CA ALA A 264 26.06 -7.77 2.75
C ALA A 264 26.51 -7.22 4.11
N ARG A 265 25.65 -7.36 5.13
CA ARG A 265 25.99 -6.93 6.49
C ARG A 265 27.22 -7.64 7.08
N ARG A 266 27.36 -8.96 6.86
CA ARG A 266 28.53 -9.73 7.32
C ARG A 266 29.83 -9.28 6.64
N ARG A 267 29.73 -8.74 5.42
CA ARG A 267 30.89 -8.18 4.67
C ARG A 267 31.22 -6.74 5.08
N GLY A 268 30.43 -6.15 5.96
CA GLY A 268 30.58 -4.73 6.33
C GLY A 268 30.12 -3.76 5.24
N GLU A 269 29.35 -4.23 4.25
CA GLU A 269 28.79 -3.37 3.20
C GLU A 269 27.74 -2.45 3.80
N GLU A 270 27.76 -1.19 3.41
CA GLU A 270 26.74 -0.23 3.83
C GLU A 270 25.43 -0.47 3.07
N ILE A 271 24.35 -0.69 3.81
CA ILE A 271 23.03 -0.95 3.24
C ILE A 271 22.25 0.36 3.25
N ARG A 272 22.13 1.00 2.08
CA ARG A 272 21.40 2.25 1.86
C ARG A 272 20.27 2.04 0.86
N SER A 273 19.30 2.96 0.87
CA SER A 273 18.26 3.01 -0.15
C SER A 273 18.81 3.53 -1.46
N TRP A 274 18.54 2.83 -2.56
CA TRP A 274 18.89 3.31 -3.90
C TRP A 274 18.23 4.65 -4.26
N LEU A 275 17.13 5.01 -3.57
CA LEU A 275 16.43 6.29 -3.78
C LEU A 275 17.20 7.50 -3.20
N VAL A 276 18.16 7.25 -2.30
CA VAL A 276 19.06 8.31 -1.80
C VAL A 276 20.15 8.60 -2.81
N GLU A 277 20.58 7.57 -3.56
CA GLU A 277 21.62 7.70 -4.59
C GLU A 277 21.07 8.29 -5.90
N ALA A 278 19.77 8.11 -6.14
CA ALA A 278 19.08 8.61 -7.33
C ALA A 278 18.51 10.03 -7.16
N ALA A 279 18.65 10.62 -5.98
CA ALA A 279 18.19 11.98 -5.64
C ALA A 279 19.31 12.99 -5.78
#